data_4edd90a781bc91b68e75911efe988151
#
_entry.id   4edd90a781bc91b68e75911efe988151
#
_cell.length_a   1.000
_cell.length_b   1.000
_cell.length_c   1.000
_cell.angle_alpha   90.00
_cell.angle_beta   90.00
_cell.angle_gamma   90.00
#
_symmetry.space_group_name_H-M   'P 1'
#
loop_
_entity.id
_entity.type
_entity.pdbx_description
1 polymer ?
#
loop_
_entity_poly.entity_id
_entity_poly.type
_entity_poly.pdbx_seq_one_letter_code
_entity_poly.pdbx_strand_id
1 'polypeptide(L)'
;MRLRLDQHLTRQSVVDHNDLSLNALASIENGQALVKLDTLMMLLKYYNMSLKDFSENYVNVANNSDFTTLMSQSITPDTRFFILDTKGATSANNYSDQDFSQYHWNSRQFNKVRTGDWFIYRRPKGSSKFWYFFGAGQIGPITHDAQNNQHAKIVNPIAFTYYLTPEDLIDFPWSFRQRTRQDWLYFFNQYGMTEIQQTDFQGLLNVVLNHMDSQTLLPLTPEILQEDVAVYQHIQRHEPELTEKVEPRKERIGQNQLAELVRLNYGYQCAVTGIHTRSLLIASHIIPWASSPENRLDPSNVICLSPLWDKAFDQGLITFDAFDHTIRLSSQVTEDTHLYQELAPFKGKLLRQPTKDKPKTKFLAYHNRNIFKG
;
A
#
# COMPACT_ATOMS: atom_id res chain seq x y z
N MET A 1 -13.04 18.62 3.20
CA MET A 1 -12.17 19.31 2.23
C MET A 1 -12.87 19.57 0.90
N ARG A 2 -13.39 18.57 0.18
CA ARG A 2 -13.99 18.76 -1.15
C ARG A 2 -15.11 19.81 -1.17
N LEU A 3 -16.08 19.72 -0.26
CA LEU A 3 -17.19 20.70 -0.17
C LEU A 3 -16.72 22.16 -0.09
N ARG A 4 -15.66 22.44 0.68
CA ARG A 4 -15.07 23.77 0.78
C ARG A 4 -14.43 24.22 -0.52
N LEU A 5 -13.72 23.31 -1.20
CA LEU A 5 -13.05 23.61 -2.47
C LEU A 5 -14.04 23.85 -3.61
N ASP A 6 -15.13 23.07 -3.64
CA ASP A 6 -16.21 23.25 -4.64
C ASP A 6 -16.90 24.61 -4.51
N GLN A 7 -16.88 25.22 -3.31
CA GLN A 7 -17.39 26.57 -3.07
C GLN A 7 -16.29 27.66 -3.12
N HIS A 8 -15.08 27.32 -3.58
CA HIS A 8 -13.92 28.24 -3.68
C HIS A 8 -13.55 28.96 -2.38
N LEU A 9 -13.79 28.32 -1.22
CA LEU A 9 -13.53 28.88 0.10
C LEU A 9 -12.13 28.51 0.60
N THR A 10 -11.49 29.43 1.33
CA THR A 10 -10.25 29.13 2.07
C THR A 10 -10.57 28.54 3.43
N ARG A 11 -9.62 27.80 4.05
CA ARG A 11 -9.79 27.34 5.45
C ARG A 11 -10.00 28.52 6.40
N GLN A 12 -9.29 29.62 6.16
CA GLN A 12 -9.40 30.82 6.99
C GLN A 12 -10.83 31.39 6.93
N SER A 13 -11.43 31.51 5.74
CA SER A 13 -12.81 32.00 5.63
C SER A 13 -13.84 31.12 6.35
N VAL A 14 -13.61 29.82 6.42
CA VAL A 14 -14.49 28.91 7.18
C VAL A 14 -14.34 29.11 8.68
N VAL A 15 -13.11 29.26 9.15
CA VAL A 15 -12.79 29.43 10.57
C VAL A 15 -13.28 30.79 11.09
N ASP A 16 -13.13 31.84 10.30
CA ASP A 16 -13.58 33.19 10.67
C ASP A 16 -15.09 33.31 10.93
N HIS A 17 -15.87 32.35 10.42
CA HIS A 17 -17.33 32.32 10.54
C HIS A 17 -17.84 31.18 11.43
N ASN A 18 -16.97 30.36 11.97
CA ASN A 18 -17.34 29.22 12.78
C ASN A 18 -16.43 29.10 14.01
N ASP A 19 -16.96 28.59 15.10
CA ASP A 19 -16.19 28.36 16.34
C ASP A 19 -15.30 27.10 16.18
N LEU A 20 -14.29 27.21 15.31
CA LEU A 20 -13.36 26.12 14.99
C LEU A 20 -11.97 26.70 14.75
N SER A 21 -10.93 26.07 15.26
CA SER A 21 -9.56 26.49 14.96
C SER A 21 -9.10 25.99 13.58
N LEU A 22 -8.14 26.71 12.98
CA LEU A 22 -7.56 26.34 11.67
C LEU A 22 -6.97 24.91 11.71
N ASN A 23 -6.31 24.55 12.81
CA ASN A 23 -5.74 23.22 13.00
C ASN A 23 -6.81 22.13 13.15
N ALA A 24 -7.91 22.43 13.87
CA ALA A 24 -9.03 21.52 13.99
C ALA A 24 -9.70 21.28 12.63
N LEU A 25 -9.97 22.31 11.85
CA LEU A 25 -10.51 22.16 10.50
C LEU A 25 -9.56 21.38 9.59
N ALA A 26 -8.26 21.67 9.65
CA ALA A 26 -7.26 20.95 8.87
C ALA A 26 -7.22 19.46 9.23
N SER A 27 -7.26 19.13 10.52
CA SER A 27 -7.27 17.73 11.00
C SER A 27 -8.54 16.97 10.57
N ILE A 28 -9.70 17.65 10.58
CA ILE A 28 -10.96 17.10 10.07
C ILE A 28 -10.86 16.86 8.57
N GLU A 29 -10.41 17.84 7.80
CA GLU A 29 -10.30 17.74 6.34
C GLU A 29 -9.29 16.67 5.88
N ASN A 30 -8.27 16.42 6.67
CA ASN A 30 -7.23 15.41 6.39
C ASN A 30 -7.58 14.03 6.97
N GLY A 31 -8.77 13.85 7.58
CA GLY A 31 -9.18 12.59 8.17
C GLY A 31 -8.43 12.20 9.45
N GLN A 32 -7.70 13.14 10.05
CA GLN A 32 -6.90 12.93 11.26
C GLN A 32 -7.72 13.07 12.56
N ALA A 33 -8.92 13.59 12.47
CA ALA A 33 -9.85 13.74 13.60
C ALA A 33 -11.27 13.35 13.21
N LEU A 34 -11.96 12.66 14.13
CA LEU A 34 -13.38 12.38 13.98
C LEU A 34 -14.18 13.67 14.16
N VAL A 35 -15.09 13.94 13.24
CA VAL A 35 -16.01 15.07 13.31
C VAL A 35 -17.13 14.73 14.28
N LYS A 36 -17.32 15.54 15.33
CA LYS A 36 -18.52 15.45 16.16
C LYS A 36 -19.74 15.91 15.35
N LEU A 37 -20.90 15.34 15.63
CA LEU A 37 -22.13 15.65 14.90
C LEU A 37 -22.45 17.16 14.92
N ASP A 38 -22.29 17.80 16.08
CA ASP A 38 -22.53 19.24 16.22
C ASP A 38 -21.62 20.08 15.33
N THR A 39 -20.33 19.70 15.24
CA THR A 39 -19.35 20.35 14.37
C THR A 39 -19.70 20.14 12.89
N LEU A 40 -20.14 18.92 12.53
CA LEU A 40 -20.59 18.64 11.16
C LEU A 40 -21.81 19.48 10.81
N MET A 41 -22.81 19.53 11.68
CA MET A 41 -24.04 20.32 11.45
C MET A 41 -23.75 21.82 11.35
N MET A 42 -22.81 22.35 12.16
CA MET A 42 -22.37 23.73 12.09
C MET A 42 -21.70 24.03 10.71
N LEU A 43 -20.81 23.17 10.26
CA LEU A 43 -20.14 23.31 8.95
C LEU A 43 -21.15 23.21 7.79
N LEU A 44 -22.06 22.23 7.84
CA LEU A 44 -23.11 22.09 6.81
C LEU A 44 -24.03 23.32 6.72
N LYS A 45 -24.39 23.90 7.87
CA LYS A 45 -25.14 25.14 7.92
C LYS A 45 -24.38 26.28 7.27
N TYR A 46 -23.09 26.41 7.55
CA TYR A 46 -22.22 27.42 6.92
C TYR A 46 -22.15 27.25 5.40
N TYR A 47 -22.05 26.01 4.93
CA TYR A 47 -22.04 25.69 3.50
C TYR A 47 -23.42 25.71 2.84
N ASN A 48 -24.49 26.09 3.57
CA ASN A 48 -25.88 26.07 3.11
C ASN A 48 -26.28 24.71 2.49
N MET A 49 -25.90 23.64 3.15
CA MET A 49 -26.14 22.26 2.69
C MET A 49 -26.91 21.45 3.73
N SER A 50 -27.89 20.67 3.29
CA SER A 50 -28.58 19.73 4.18
C SER A 50 -27.71 18.49 4.44
N LEU A 51 -27.93 17.81 5.58
CA LEU A 51 -27.27 16.55 5.89
C LEU A 51 -27.57 15.48 4.81
N LYS A 52 -28.78 15.52 4.23
CA LYS A 52 -29.18 14.62 3.15
C LYS A 52 -28.36 14.87 1.90
N ASP A 53 -28.27 16.13 1.42
CA ASP A 53 -27.49 16.49 0.23
C ASP A 53 -26.02 16.22 0.45
N PHE A 54 -25.51 16.44 1.66
CA PHE A 54 -24.15 16.10 2.02
C PHE A 54 -23.93 14.59 1.96
N SER A 55 -24.83 13.77 2.51
CA SER A 55 -24.72 12.33 2.46
C SER A 55 -24.77 11.80 1.02
N GLU A 56 -25.65 12.37 0.19
CA GLU A 56 -25.80 11.95 -1.20
C GLU A 56 -24.63 12.37 -2.10
N ASN A 57 -24.09 13.57 -1.90
CA ASN A 57 -23.08 14.16 -2.81
C ASN A 57 -21.63 14.05 -2.31
N TYR A 58 -21.42 13.90 -1.00
CA TYR A 58 -20.08 13.95 -0.40
C TYR A 58 -19.72 12.74 0.47
N VAL A 59 -20.68 12.11 1.13
CA VAL A 59 -20.46 10.89 1.91
C VAL A 59 -20.46 9.67 0.99
N ASN A 60 -21.33 9.63 -0.03
CA ASN A 60 -21.33 8.56 -1.03
C ASN A 60 -20.09 8.57 -1.94
N VAL A 61 -19.36 9.67 -2.03
CA VAL A 61 -18.06 9.72 -2.72
C VAL A 61 -16.95 9.11 -1.86
N ALA A 62 -17.11 9.12 -0.54
CA ALA A 62 -16.18 8.46 0.38
C ALA A 62 -16.58 7.00 0.70
N ASN A 63 -17.86 6.67 0.58
CA ASN A 63 -18.32 5.29 0.56
C ASN A 63 -18.12 4.80 -0.88
N ASN A 64 -17.08 4.03 -1.09
CA ASN A 64 -16.86 3.24 -2.30
C ASN A 64 -18.08 2.39 -2.62
N SER A 65 -19.15 3.03 -3.13
CA SER A 65 -20.38 2.38 -3.54
C SER A 65 -20.09 1.25 -4.52
N ASP A 66 -19.07 1.44 -5.36
CA ASP A 66 -18.73 0.48 -6.40
C ASP A 66 -18.08 -0.78 -5.85
N PHE A 67 -17.18 -0.67 -4.86
CA PHE A 67 -16.57 -1.82 -4.21
C PHE A 67 -17.59 -2.57 -3.33
N THR A 68 -18.35 -1.83 -2.53
CA THR A 68 -19.45 -2.39 -1.73
C THR A 68 -20.54 -2.96 -2.63
N THR A 69 -20.80 -2.36 -3.78
CA THR A 69 -21.79 -2.84 -4.77
C THR A 69 -21.30 -4.10 -5.47
N LEU A 70 -20.04 -4.12 -5.93
CA LEU A 70 -19.44 -5.31 -6.53
C LEU A 70 -19.44 -6.50 -5.56
N MET A 71 -19.13 -6.24 -4.30
CA MET A 71 -19.16 -7.25 -3.25
C MET A 71 -20.58 -7.66 -2.87
N SER A 72 -21.53 -6.71 -2.76
CA SER A 72 -22.90 -7.00 -2.37
C SER A 72 -23.63 -7.91 -3.37
N GLN A 73 -23.28 -7.86 -4.65
CA GLN A 73 -23.80 -8.76 -5.67
C GLN A 73 -23.27 -10.20 -5.53
N SER A 74 -22.11 -10.40 -4.89
CA SER A 74 -21.47 -11.71 -4.74
C SER A 74 -21.54 -12.27 -3.31
N ILE A 75 -22.03 -11.49 -2.34
CA ILE A 75 -22.20 -11.91 -0.95
C ILE A 75 -23.64 -12.40 -0.76
N THR A 76 -23.77 -13.66 -0.37
CA THR A 76 -25.03 -14.29 0.04
C THR A 76 -25.03 -14.51 1.56
N PRO A 77 -26.19 -14.82 2.20
CA PRO A 77 -26.24 -15.12 3.63
C PRO A 77 -25.31 -16.26 4.07
N ASP A 78 -24.99 -17.18 3.16
CA ASP A 78 -24.11 -18.33 3.43
C ASP A 78 -22.64 -18.06 3.11
N THR A 79 -22.31 -16.87 2.62
CA THR A 79 -20.92 -16.47 2.31
C THR A 79 -20.11 -16.35 3.59
N ARG A 80 -18.97 -17.03 3.63
CA ARG A 80 -18.02 -16.96 4.74
C ARG A 80 -16.79 -16.16 4.33
N PHE A 81 -16.08 -15.67 5.34
CA PHE A 81 -14.93 -14.78 5.16
C PHE A 81 -13.71 -15.36 5.85
N PHE A 82 -12.57 -15.28 5.18
CA PHE A 82 -11.34 -15.88 5.65
C PHE A 82 -10.13 -14.96 5.52
N ILE A 83 -9.11 -15.25 6.31
CA ILE A 83 -7.74 -14.83 6.04
C ILE A 83 -6.99 -16.08 5.56
N LEU A 84 -6.40 -16.00 4.39
CA LEU A 84 -5.61 -17.10 3.80
C LEU A 84 -4.14 -16.74 3.75
N ASP A 85 -3.32 -17.62 4.32
CA ASP A 85 -1.87 -17.47 4.26
C ASP A 85 -1.35 -17.99 2.93
N THR A 86 -0.50 -17.21 2.28
CA THR A 86 0.23 -17.65 1.09
C THR A 86 1.67 -17.20 1.16
N LYS A 87 2.58 -18.06 0.72
CA LYS A 87 4.01 -17.74 0.57
C LYS A 87 4.37 -17.31 -0.86
N GLY A 88 3.40 -17.35 -1.77
CA GLY A 88 3.62 -17.13 -3.20
C GLY A 88 4.39 -18.26 -3.87
N ALA A 89 4.64 -18.11 -5.17
CA ALA A 89 5.29 -19.14 -6.01
C ALA A 89 6.76 -19.45 -5.65
N THR A 90 7.36 -18.69 -4.74
CA THR A 90 8.80 -18.82 -4.38
C THR A 90 9.06 -19.69 -3.17
N SER A 91 8.03 -20.34 -2.60
CA SER A 91 8.23 -21.18 -1.41
C SER A 91 8.83 -22.52 -1.80
N ALA A 92 9.86 -22.94 -1.06
CA ALA A 92 10.45 -24.28 -1.13
C ALA A 92 9.48 -25.41 -0.70
N ASN A 93 8.26 -25.09 -0.31
CA ASN A 93 7.21 -26.02 0.05
C ASN A 93 6.41 -26.41 -1.20
N ASN A 94 5.93 -27.63 -1.26
CA ASN A 94 5.18 -28.26 -2.37
C ASN A 94 3.82 -27.61 -2.73
N TYR A 95 3.59 -26.36 -2.37
CA TYR A 95 2.39 -25.61 -2.69
C TYR A 95 2.65 -24.68 -3.89
N SER A 96 1.81 -24.82 -4.91
CA SER A 96 1.89 -24.05 -6.16
C SER A 96 0.98 -22.81 -6.14
N ASP A 97 0.96 -22.07 -5.02
CA ASP A 97 0.20 -20.84 -4.91
C ASP A 97 0.67 -19.82 -5.94
N GLN A 98 -0.29 -19.26 -6.65
CA GLN A 98 -0.08 -18.10 -7.52
C GLN A 98 -1.01 -16.99 -7.06
N ASP A 99 -0.43 -15.93 -6.47
CA ASP A 99 -1.19 -14.80 -5.97
C ASP A 99 -2.23 -14.32 -6.99
N PHE A 100 -3.47 -14.14 -6.55
CA PHE A 100 -4.62 -13.68 -7.34
C PHE A 100 -5.10 -14.60 -8.47
N SER A 101 -4.48 -15.76 -8.66
CA SER A 101 -4.83 -16.71 -9.71
C SER A 101 -5.28 -18.05 -9.15
N GLN A 102 -4.47 -18.63 -8.28
CA GLN A 102 -4.70 -19.96 -7.71
C GLN A 102 -4.24 -20.05 -6.28
N TYR A 103 -5.04 -20.73 -5.44
CA TYR A 103 -4.70 -21.10 -4.06
C TYR A 103 -4.70 -22.59 -3.90
N HIS A 104 -3.68 -23.13 -3.22
CA HIS A 104 -3.42 -24.56 -3.08
C HIS A 104 -3.28 -24.94 -1.61
N TRP A 105 -3.96 -26.02 -1.19
CA TRP A 105 -3.85 -26.55 0.18
C TRP A 105 -4.03 -28.07 0.24
N ASN A 106 -3.55 -28.67 1.33
CA ASN A 106 -3.77 -30.07 1.61
C ASN A 106 -5.07 -30.25 2.40
N SER A 107 -6.01 -31.04 1.88
CA SER A 107 -7.33 -31.24 2.48
C SER A 107 -7.29 -31.94 3.85
N ARG A 108 -6.22 -32.67 4.16
CA ARG A 108 -6.06 -33.36 5.46
C ARG A 108 -5.80 -32.38 6.61
N GLN A 109 -5.21 -31.22 6.30
CA GLN A 109 -4.85 -30.22 7.31
C GLN A 109 -5.84 -29.04 7.36
N PHE A 110 -6.34 -28.61 6.22
CA PHE A 110 -7.13 -27.40 6.08
C PHE A 110 -8.21 -27.56 5.01
N ASN A 111 -9.41 -27.95 5.39
CA ASN A 111 -10.51 -28.11 4.44
C ASN A 111 -11.72 -27.27 4.89
N LYS A 112 -11.54 -25.95 4.99
CA LYS A 112 -12.58 -25.05 5.50
C LYS A 112 -13.24 -24.24 4.42
N VAL A 113 -12.51 -23.75 3.41
CA VAL A 113 -13.05 -22.86 2.37
C VAL A 113 -13.89 -23.62 1.35
N ARG A 114 -14.89 -22.93 0.79
CA ARG A 114 -15.80 -23.43 -0.27
C ARG A 114 -15.85 -22.41 -1.40
N THR A 115 -16.27 -22.86 -2.57
CA THR A 115 -16.59 -21.95 -3.68
C THR A 115 -17.56 -20.89 -3.23
N GLY A 116 -17.28 -19.63 -3.52
CA GLY A 116 -18.07 -18.47 -3.12
C GLY A 116 -17.58 -17.77 -1.85
N ASP A 117 -16.73 -18.39 -1.03
CA ASP A 117 -16.16 -17.74 0.16
C ASP A 117 -15.23 -16.59 -0.23
N TRP A 118 -15.26 -15.49 0.50
CA TRP A 118 -14.37 -14.36 0.34
C TRP A 118 -13.18 -14.47 1.29
N PHE A 119 -12.02 -13.92 0.90
CA PHE A 119 -10.84 -13.95 1.74
C PHE A 119 -9.93 -12.74 1.52
N ILE A 120 -9.08 -12.48 2.54
CA ILE A 120 -7.95 -11.56 2.47
C ILE A 120 -6.68 -12.37 2.47
N TYR A 121 -5.78 -12.05 1.55
CA TYR A 121 -4.45 -12.64 1.52
C TYR A 121 -3.58 -12.11 2.63
N ARG A 122 -2.96 -13.01 3.39
CA ARG A 122 -1.87 -12.68 4.30
C ARG A 122 -0.56 -13.30 3.83
N ARG A 123 0.48 -12.50 3.79
CA ARG A 123 1.85 -12.96 3.68
C ARG A 123 2.38 -13.17 5.11
N PRO A 124 2.67 -14.41 5.55
CA PRO A 124 3.24 -14.66 6.87
C PRO A 124 4.66 -14.11 6.98
N LYS A 125 5.12 -13.92 8.22
CA LYS A 125 6.50 -13.53 8.49
C LYS A 125 7.46 -14.57 7.88
N GLY A 126 8.34 -14.11 7.02
CA GLY A 126 9.33 -14.93 6.32
C GLY A 126 10.52 -14.08 5.95
N SER A 127 10.61 -13.69 4.69
CA SER A 127 11.62 -12.73 4.19
C SER A 127 11.36 -11.28 4.59
N SER A 128 10.15 -10.94 5.07
CA SER A 128 9.81 -9.62 5.60
C SER A 128 9.91 -9.59 7.12
N LYS A 129 10.07 -8.37 7.68
CA LYS A 129 10.20 -8.13 9.12
C LYS A 129 8.94 -8.55 9.90
N PHE A 130 7.77 -8.43 9.27
CA PHE A 130 6.45 -8.73 9.84
C PHE A 130 5.54 -9.36 8.77
N TRP A 131 4.40 -9.90 9.18
CA TRP A 131 3.36 -10.32 8.26
C TRP A 131 2.55 -9.10 7.76
N TYR A 132 1.87 -9.24 6.63
CA TYR A 132 1.04 -8.18 6.05
C TYR A 132 -0.09 -8.73 5.20
N PHE A 133 -1.16 -7.95 5.06
CA PHE A 133 -2.23 -8.20 4.09
C PHE A 133 -1.95 -7.41 2.81
N PHE A 134 -2.11 -8.06 1.65
CA PHE A 134 -1.71 -7.47 0.37
C PHE A 134 -2.76 -7.57 -0.72
N GLY A 135 -3.91 -8.19 -0.45
CA GLY A 135 -5.00 -8.31 -1.41
C GLY A 135 -6.16 -9.12 -0.86
N ALA A 136 -7.19 -9.25 -1.68
CA ALA A 136 -8.38 -10.04 -1.40
C ALA A 136 -8.81 -10.80 -2.66
N GLY A 137 -9.80 -11.69 -2.51
CA GLY A 137 -10.38 -12.42 -3.61
C GLY A 137 -11.52 -13.33 -3.14
N GLN A 138 -12.15 -13.99 -4.10
CA GLN A 138 -13.20 -14.97 -3.85
C GLN A 138 -12.76 -16.36 -4.33
N ILE A 139 -13.08 -17.39 -3.56
CA ILE A 139 -12.82 -18.78 -3.94
C ILE A 139 -13.74 -19.17 -5.08
N GLY A 140 -13.17 -19.44 -6.23
CA GLY A 140 -13.86 -19.97 -7.40
C GLY A 140 -13.94 -21.49 -7.40
N PRO A 141 -14.02 -22.13 -8.58
CA PRO A 141 -14.08 -23.59 -8.68
C PRO A 141 -12.88 -24.27 -8.00
N ILE A 142 -13.16 -25.30 -7.23
CA ILE A 142 -12.17 -26.12 -6.52
C ILE A 142 -12.02 -27.45 -7.26
N THR A 143 -10.79 -27.81 -7.55
CA THR A 143 -10.40 -29.14 -8.10
C THR A 143 -9.43 -29.82 -7.13
N HIS A 144 -9.24 -31.13 -7.29
CA HIS A 144 -8.31 -31.90 -6.48
C HIS A 144 -7.41 -32.76 -7.37
N ASP A 145 -6.19 -32.93 -6.93
CA ASP A 145 -5.22 -33.81 -7.59
C ASP A 145 -5.28 -35.24 -7.04
N ALA A 146 -4.48 -36.12 -7.64
CA ALA A 146 -4.39 -37.53 -7.23
C ALA A 146 -3.83 -37.71 -5.80
N GLN A 147 -3.14 -36.73 -5.25
CA GLN A 147 -2.59 -36.70 -3.89
C GLN A 147 -3.58 -36.08 -2.89
N ASN A 148 -4.81 -35.79 -3.32
CA ASN A 148 -5.85 -35.16 -2.51
C ASN A 148 -5.54 -33.72 -2.06
N ASN A 149 -4.67 -33.02 -2.78
CA ASN A 149 -4.51 -31.58 -2.60
C ASN A 149 -5.63 -30.85 -3.34
N GLN A 150 -6.08 -29.75 -2.77
CA GLN A 150 -7.12 -28.90 -3.31
C GLN A 150 -6.50 -27.70 -4.05
N HIS A 151 -7.08 -27.37 -5.18
CA HIS A 151 -6.70 -26.20 -5.99
C HIS A 151 -7.94 -25.36 -6.25
N ALA A 152 -7.98 -24.16 -5.72
CA ALA A 152 -9.03 -23.20 -6.01
C ALA A 152 -8.57 -22.18 -7.03
N LYS A 153 -9.34 -21.99 -8.09
CA LYS A 153 -9.20 -20.81 -8.93
C LYS A 153 -9.66 -19.60 -8.11
N ILE A 154 -8.93 -18.50 -8.19
CA ILE A 154 -9.34 -17.24 -7.57
C ILE A 154 -10.16 -16.45 -8.59
N VAL A 155 -11.32 -15.96 -8.14
CA VAL A 155 -12.19 -15.06 -8.89
C VAL A 155 -12.34 -13.74 -8.13
N ASN A 156 -12.74 -12.69 -8.81
CA ASN A 156 -12.85 -11.34 -8.24
C ASN A 156 -11.62 -10.91 -7.43
N PRO A 157 -10.39 -11.07 -7.96
CA PRO A 157 -9.17 -10.72 -7.25
C PRO A 157 -9.02 -9.22 -7.09
N ILE A 158 -8.47 -8.78 -5.93
CA ILE A 158 -8.25 -7.38 -5.56
C ILE A 158 -6.83 -7.23 -5.05
N ALA A 159 -5.98 -6.56 -5.79
CA ALA A 159 -4.63 -6.22 -5.36
C ALA A 159 -4.64 -4.90 -4.56
N PHE A 160 -4.11 -4.92 -3.34
CA PHE A 160 -4.01 -3.71 -2.52
C PHE A 160 -2.86 -2.83 -3.00
N THR A 161 -3.10 -1.54 -3.09
CA THR A 161 -2.07 -0.52 -3.33
C THR A 161 -1.43 -0.01 -2.05
N TYR A 162 -1.98 -0.43 -0.90
CA TYR A 162 -1.47 -0.19 0.44
C TYR A 162 -1.54 -1.48 1.26
N TYR A 163 -0.39 -1.99 1.71
CA TYR A 163 -0.36 -3.23 2.48
C TYR A 163 -0.65 -2.94 3.95
N LEU A 164 -1.61 -3.68 4.52
CA LEU A 164 -1.90 -3.57 5.94
C LEU A 164 -0.90 -4.38 6.75
N THR A 165 -0.22 -3.70 7.65
CA THR A 165 0.74 -4.28 8.58
C THR A 165 0.15 -4.36 9.99
N PRO A 166 0.77 -5.07 10.95
CA PRO A 166 0.34 -5.06 12.34
C PRO A 166 0.21 -3.65 12.93
N GLU A 167 1.05 -2.70 12.49
CA GLU A 167 1.04 -1.31 12.94
C GLU A 167 -0.26 -0.59 12.55
N ASP A 168 -0.75 -0.81 11.34
CA ASP A 168 -1.99 -0.22 10.84
C ASP A 168 -3.23 -0.76 11.57
N LEU A 169 -3.11 -1.90 12.22
CA LEU A 169 -4.20 -2.65 12.83
C LEU A 169 -4.18 -2.64 14.37
N ILE A 170 -3.32 -1.82 14.99
CA ILE A 170 -3.20 -1.74 16.45
C ILE A 170 -4.55 -1.42 17.10
N ASP A 171 -5.31 -0.50 16.51
CA ASP A 171 -6.61 -0.06 17.00
C ASP A 171 -7.79 -0.69 16.24
N PHE A 172 -7.55 -1.69 15.40
CA PHE A 172 -8.60 -2.32 14.62
C PHE A 172 -9.58 -3.07 15.53
N PRO A 173 -10.91 -2.82 15.41
CA PRO A 173 -11.92 -3.37 16.30
C PRO A 173 -12.30 -4.79 15.88
N TRP A 174 -11.40 -5.75 16.07
CA TRP A 174 -11.67 -7.15 15.77
C TRP A 174 -12.90 -7.71 16.50
N SER A 175 -13.75 -8.44 15.82
CA SER A 175 -14.96 -9.05 16.39
C SER A 175 -14.68 -10.27 17.28
N PHE A 176 -13.44 -10.64 17.48
CA PHE A 176 -13.05 -11.78 18.33
C PHE A 176 -13.38 -11.52 19.80
N ARG A 177 -14.36 -12.20 20.32
CA ARG A 177 -14.99 -11.93 21.63
C ARG A 177 -14.11 -12.07 22.87
N GLN A 178 -12.89 -12.60 22.81
CA GLN A 178 -12.13 -12.98 24.02
C GLN A 178 -10.63 -12.69 23.94
N ARG A 179 -10.20 -11.79 23.06
CA ARG A 179 -8.76 -11.53 22.94
C ARG A 179 -8.44 -10.11 23.34
N THR A 180 -7.45 -9.99 24.22
CA THR A 180 -6.85 -8.71 24.54
C THR A 180 -6.20 -8.13 23.31
N ARG A 181 -6.01 -6.81 23.26
CA ARG A 181 -5.35 -6.09 22.16
C ARG A 181 -3.97 -6.67 21.76
N GLN A 182 -3.31 -7.39 22.67
CA GLN A 182 -2.01 -8.03 22.42
C GLN A 182 -2.15 -9.45 21.83
N ASP A 183 -3.23 -10.15 22.11
CA ASP A 183 -3.42 -11.55 21.72
C ASP A 183 -3.79 -11.73 20.25
N TRP A 184 -4.41 -10.74 19.61
CA TRP A 184 -4.82 -10.86 18.20
C TRP A 184 -3.63 -11.05 17.24
N LEU A 185 -2.43 -10.56 17.59
CA LEU A 185 -1.22 -10.75 16.80
C LEU A 185 -0.85 -12.25 16.67
N TYR A 186 -1.14 -13.05 17.69
CA TYR A 186 -0.86 -14.49 17.72
C TYR A 186 -1.96 -15.34 17.09
N PHE A 187 -3.17 -14.78 16.96
CA PHE A 187 -4.33 -15.49 16.42
C PHE A 187 -4.07 -16.06 15.03
N PHE A 188 -3.36 -15.32 14.20
CA PHE A 188 -3.06 -15.71 12.83
C PHE A 188 -1.85 -16.65 12.69
N ASN A 189 -1.10 -16.89 13.75
CA ASN A 189 0.10 -17.73 13.67
C ASN A 189 -0.19 -19.23 13.70
N GLN A 190 -1.41 -19.63 14.02
CA GLN A 190 -1.75 -21.04 14.26
C GLN A 190 -2.35 -21.78 13.07
N TYR A 191 -2.95 -21.08 12.08
CA TYR A 191 -3.71 -21.70 11.00
C TYR A 191 -3.55 -20.96 9.68
N GLY A 192 -3.27 -21.67 8.60
CA GLY A 192 -3.17 -21.13 7.25
C GLY A 192 -4.50 -20.63 6.67
N MET A 193 -5.63 -21.04 7.26
CA MET A 193 -6.98 -20.57 6.93
C MET A 193 -7.71 -20.18 8.20
N THR A 194 -7.96 -18.90 8.38
CA THR A 194 -8.62 -18.35 9.57
C THR A 194 -9.96 -17.75 9.17
N GLU A 195 -11.06 -18.28 9.69
CA GLU A 195 -12.39 -17.70 9.49
C GLU A 195 -12.53 -16.42 10.33
N ILE A 196 -13.08 -15.37 9.72
CA ILE A 196 -13.35 -14.07 10.34
C ILE A 196 -14.81 -13.66 10.08
N GLN A 197 -15.30 -12.66 10.81
CA GLN A 197 -16.64 -12.14 10.57
C GLN A 197 -16.65 -11.22 9.33
N GLN A 198 -17.83 -11.09 8.71
CA GLN A 198 -18.03 -10.14 7.61
C GLN A 198 -17.62 -8.71 7.99
N THR A 199 -17.90 -8.29 9.21
CA THR A 199 -17.53 -6.98 9.75
C THR A 199 -16.01 -6.78 9.80
N ASP A 200 -15.23 -7.81 10.15
CA ASP A 200 -13.77 -7.75 10.14
C ASP A 200 -13.25 -7.63 8.71
N PHE A 201 -13.80 -8.44 7.79
CA PHE A 201 -13.43 -8.42 6.39
C PHE A 201 -13.69 -7.03 5.75
N GLN A 202 -14.89 -6.49 5.93
CA GLN A 202 -15.26 -5.16 5.42
C GLN A 202 -14.43 -4.05 6.08
N GLY A 203 -14.19 -4.16 7.39
CA GLY A 203 -13.35 -3.22 8.11
C GLY A 203 -11.92 -3.16 7.58
N LEU A 204 -11.30 -4.31 7.31
CA LEU A 204 -9.94 -4.37 6.73
C LEU A 204 -9.89 -3.72 5.35
N LEU A 205 -10.89 -3.98 4.50
CA LEU A 205 -10.99 -3.32 3.20
C LEU A 205 -11.15 -1.80 3.32
N ASN A 206 -11.96 -1.34 4.28
CA ASN A 206 -12.13 0.10 4.53
C ASN A 206 -10.81 0.76 4.98
N VAL A 207 -9.99 0.06 5.78
CA VAL A 207 -8.66 0.59 6.14
C VAL A 207 -7.79 0.76 4.90
N VAL A 208 -7.76 -0.22 3.99
CA VAL A 208 -7.03 -0.08 2.70
C VAL A 208 -7.54 1.11 1.90
N LEU A 209 -8.86 1.22 1.74
CA LEU A 209 -9.49 2.27 0.94
C LEU A 209 -9.22 3.68 1.48
N ASN A 210 -9.18 3.84 2.80
CA ASN A 210 -8.86 5.13 3.44
C ASN A 210 -7.41 5.59 3.20
N HIS A 211 -6.52 4.66 2.84
CA HIS A 211 -5.13 4.97 2.49
C HIS A 211 -4.91 5.10 0.97
N MET A 212 -5.93 4.82 0.16
CA MET A 212 -5.86 5.04 -1.29
C MET A 212 -6.03 6.53 -1.59
N ASP A 213 -5.19 7.05 -2.47
CA ASP A 213 -5.26 8.44 -2.91
C ASP A 213 -6.62 8.69 -3.60
N SER A 214 -7.32 9.76 -3.22
CA SER A 214 -8.66 10.11 -3.75
C SER A 214 -8.68 10.31 -5.28
N GLN A 215 -7.52 10.48 -5.91
CA GLN A 215 -7.39 10.54 -7.37
C GLN A 215 -7.38 9.16 -8.06
N THR A 216 -7.23 8.08 -7.29
CA THR A 216 -7.28 6.69 -7.78
C THR A 216 -8.70 6.11 -7.74
N LEU A 217 -9.67 6.84 -7.21
CA LEU A 217 -11.07 6.41 -7.07
C LEU A 217 -11.83 6.58 -8.40
N LEU A 218 -11.47 5.75 -9.38
CA LEU A 218 -12.38 5.43 -10.48
C LEU A 218 -13.35 4.32 -10.03
N PRO A 219 -14.54 4.21 -10.63
CA PRO A 219 -15.42 3.07 -10.39
C PRO A 219 -14.64 1.76 -10.48
N LEU A 220 -14.65 0.95 -9.42
CA LEU A 220 -13.94 -0.32 -9.40
C LEU A 220 -14.76 -1.36 -10.17
N THR A 221 -14.53 -1.44 -11.47
CA THR A 221 -15.11 -2.49 -12.31
C THR A 221 -14.25 -3.76 -12.25
N PRO A 222 -14.81 -4.94 -12.60
CA PRO A 222 -14.03 -6.18 -12.68
C PRO A 222 -12.81 -6.07 -13.58
N GLU A 223 -12.90 -5.33 -14.68
CA GLU A 223 -11.80 -5.10 -15.64
C GLU A 223 -10.67 -4.31 -14.98
N ILE A 224 -11.02 -3.26 -14.23
CA ILE A 224 -10.08 -2.42 -13.48
C ILE A 224 -9.34 -3.24 -12.42
N LEU A 225 -10.05 -4.09 -11.68
CA LEU A 225 -9.42 -4.96 -10.68
C LEU A 225 -8.47 -5.98 -11.30
N GLN A 226 -8.81 -6.52 -12.49
CA GLN A 226 -7.92 -7.42 -13.23
C GLN A 226 -6.66 -6.70 -13.72
N GLU A 227 -6.78 -5.45 -14.15
CA GLU A 227 -5.62 -4.62 -14.52
C GLU A 227 -4.69 -4.38 -13.32
N ASP A 228 -5.23 -4.09 -12.16
CA ASP A 228 -4.45 -3.88 -10.94
C ASP A 228 -3.68 -5.14 -10.54
N VAL A 229 -4.29 -6.31 -10.70
CA VAL A 229 -3.64 -7.61 -10.49
C VAL A 229 -2.53 -7.85 -11.54
N ALA A 230 -2.77 -7.51 -12.80
CA ALA A 230 -1.75 -7.66 -13.84
C ALA A 230 -0.52 -6.79 -13.56
N VAL A 231 -0.72 -5.56 -13.09
CA VAL A 231 0.37 -4.67 -12.67
C VAL A 231 1.13 -5.25 -11.47
N TYR A 232 0.44 -5.78 -10.47
CA TYR A 232 1.08 -6.47 -9.34
C TYR A 232 1.96 -7.62 -9.82
N GLN A 233 1.44 -8.49 -10.68
CA GLN A 233 2.18 -9.65 -11.20
C GLN A 233 3.40 -9.23 -12.02
N HIS A 234 3.28 -8.16 -12.82
CA HIS A 234 4.37 -7.61 -13.60
C HIS A 234 5.53 -7.16 -12.70
N ILE A 235 5.24 -6.40 -11.64
CA ILE A 235 6.24 -5.95 -10.66
C ILE A 235 6.91 -7.15 -9.97
N GLN A 236 6.12 -8.17 -9.57
CA GLN A 236 6.66 -9.34 -8.88
C GLN A 236 7.59 -10.18 -9.78
N ARG A 237 7.36 -10.21 -11.10
CA ARG A 237 8.18 -10.95 -12.07
C ARG A 237 9.40 -10.18 -12.56
N HIS A 238 9.53 -8.89 -12.22
CA HIS A 238 10.59 -8.00 -12.74
C HIS A 238 10.62 -7.96 -14.28
N GLU A 239 9.48 -8.04 -14.92
CA GLU A 239 9.37 -7.98 -16.37
C GLU A 239 9.68 -6.55 -16.84
N PRO A 240 10.44 -6.38 -17.95
CA PRO A 240 10.66 -5.05 -18.52
C PRO A 240 9.32 -4.47 -19.03
N GLU A 241 9.12 -3.18 -18.78
CA GLU A 241 7.91 -2.50 -19.25
C GLU A 241 7.86 -2.50 -20.79
N LEU A 242 6.74 -2.92 -21.36
CA LEU A 242 6.52 -2.79 -22.79
C LEU A 242 6.43 -1.31 -23.14
N THR A 243 7.12 -0.90 -24.19
CA THR A 243 7.29 0.51 -24.62
C THR A 243 6.02 1.18 -25.17
N GLU A 244 4.86 0.56 -25.07
CA GLU A 244 3.59 1.16 -25.44
C GLU A 244 3.15 2.19 -24.40
N LYS A 245 2.51 3.27 -24.86
CA LYS A 245 1.96 4.32 -23.99
C LYS A 245 1.06 3.70 -22.92
N VAL A 246 1.59 3.60 -21.71
CA VAL A 246 0.83 3.13 -20.54
C VAL A 246 -0.20 4.20 -20.21
N GLU A 247 -1.45 3.82 -20.01
CA GLU A 247 -2.49 4.75 -19.56
C GLU A 247 -2.12 5.37 -18.22
N PRO A 248 -2.40 6.68 -18.00
CA PRO A 248 -2.00 7.38 -16.76
C PRO A 248 -2.47 6.69 -15.48
N ARG A 249 -3.57 5.94 -15.52
CA ARG A 249 -4.08 5.16 -14.39
C ARG A 249 -3.19 3.96 -14.08
N LYS A 250 -2.82 3.16 -15.07
CA LYS A 250 -1.92 1.99 -14.92
C LYS A 250 -0.57 2.43 -14.38
N GLU A 251 -0.06 3.55 -14.86
CA GLU A 251 1.19 4.15 -14.40
C GLU A 251 1.13 4.49 -12.90
N ARG A 252 0.06 5.13 -12.41
CA ARG A 252 -0.10 5.47 -10.98
C ARG A 252 -0.22 4.23 -10.09
N ILE A 253 -1.00 3.24 -10.52
CA ILE A 253 -1.16 2.00 -9.77
C ILE A 253 0.18 1.28 -9.68
N GLY A 254 0.91 1.20 -10.80
CA GLY A 254 2.25 0.64 -10.83
C GLY A 254 3.20 1.36 -9.88
N GLN A 255 3.18 2.69 -9.86
CA GLN A 255 3.98 3.48 -8.93
C GLN A 255 3.61 3.19 -7.46
N ASN A 256 2.31 3.14 -7.12
CA ASN A 256 1.87 2.89 -5.76
C ASN A 256 2.23 1.48 -5.28
N GLN A 257 2.01 0.47 -6.12
CA GLN A 257 2.34 -0.92 -5.80
C GLN A 257 3.87 -1.13 -5.69
N LEU A 258 4.64 -0.53 -6.59
CA LEU A 258 6.10 -0.53 -6.52
C LEU A 258 6.59 0.16 -5.24
N ALA A 259 6.07 1.34 -4.94
CA ALA A 259 6.45 2.10 -3.75
C ALA A 259 6.17 1.29 -2.48
N GLU A 260 5.03 0.59 -2.43
CA GLU A 260 4.66 -0.23 -1.29
C GLU A 260 5.56 -1.45 -1.14
N LEU A 261 5.87 -2.13 -2.24
CA LEU A 261 6.82 -3.25 -2.26
C LEU A 261 8.21 -2.82 -1.80
N VAL A 262 8.70 -1.68 -2.29
CA VAL A 262 10.02 -1.15 -1.90
C VAL A 262 10.05 -0.79 -0.42
N ARG A 263 9.05 -0.07 0.10
CA ARG A 263 8.96 0.24 1.54
C ARG A 263 8.98 -1.04 2.38
N LEU A 264 8.23 -2.05 1.98
CA LEU A 264 8.22 -3.36 2.64
C LEU A 264 9.60 -4.03 2.61
N ASN A 265 10.28 -4.06 1.47
CA ASN A 265 11.61 -4.65 1.32
C ASN A 265 12.65 -3.98 2.23
N TYR A 266 12.52 -2.67 2.48
CA TYR A 266 13.33 -1.92 3.44
C TYR A 266 12.79 -1.98 4.89
N GLY A 267 11.74 -2.79 5.14
CA GLY A 267 11.13 -2.93 6.48
C GLY A 267 10.49 -1.65 6.97
N TYR A 268 9.92 -0.83 6.06
CA TYR A 268 9.38 0.50 6.30
C TYR A 268 10.37 1.42 7.04
N GLN A 269 11.59 1.47 6.58
CA GLN A 269 12.63 2.35 7.13
C GLN A 269 13.42 3.02 6.00
N CYS A 270 13.76 4.29 6.18
CA CYS A 270 14.71 4.98 5.31
C CYS A 270 16.05 4.24 5.30
N ALA A 271 16.58 3.99 4.11
CA ALA A 271 17.83 3.25 3.93
C ALA A 271 19.06 3.95 4.51
N VAL A 272 18.99 5.25 4.76
CA VAL A 272 20.07 6.06 5.33
C VAL A 272 19.84 6.33 6.80
N THR A 273 18.73 7.00 7.14
CA THR A 273 18.48 7.55 8.47
C THR A 273 17.83 6.56 9.43
N GLY A 274 17.14 5.52 8.91
CA GLY A 274 16.34 4.61 9.70
C GLY A 274 14.99 5.18 10.15
N ILE A 275 14.60 6.39 9.70
CA ILE A 275 13.25 6.93 9.92
C ILE A 275 12.23 5.90 9.46
N HIS A 276 11.23 5.60 10.30
CA HIS A 276 10.22 4.58 10.06
C HIS A 276 8.78 5.13 10.04
N THR A 277 8.60 6.45 10.14
CA THR A 277 7.30 7.10 9.94
C THR A 277 6.89 6.93 8.49
N ARG A 278 5.88 6.11 8.24
CA ARG A 278 5.50 5.60 6.91
C ARG A 278 5.18 6.72 5.91
N SER A 279 4.51 7.80 6.37
CA SER A 279 4.21 8.98 5.56
C SER A 279 5.44 9.80 5.13
N LEU A 280 6.60 9.56 5.74
CA LEU A 280 7.88 10.18 5.40
C LEU A 280 8.79 9.25 4.60
N LEU A 281 8.27 8.16 4.03
CA LEU A 281 9.06 7.23 3.24
C LEU A 281 8.69 7.33 1.76
N ILE A 282 9.68 7.64 0.95
CA ILE A 282 9.58 7.82 -0.50
C ILE A 282 10.29 6.66 -1.18
N ALA A 283 9.68 6.11 -2.22
CA ALA A 283 10.30 5.17 -3.13
C ALA A 283 11.06 5.96 -4.22
N SER A 284 12.34 6.20 -3.98
CA SER A 284 13.22 7.04 -4.79
C SER A 284 13.84 6.25 -5.93
N HIS A 285 13.60 6.64 -7.18
CA HIS A 285 14.19 5.98 -8.35
C HIS A 285 15.66 6.30 -8.51
N ILE A 286 16.49 5.27 -8.77
CA ILE A 286 17.93 5.43 -9.02
C ILE A 286 18.17 6.02 -10.43
N ILE A 287 17.57 5.40 -11.45
CA ILE A 287 17.44 6.01 -12.76
C ILE A 287 16.10 6.72 -12.80
N PRO A 288 16.05 8.02 -13.11
CA PRO A 288 14.81 8.78 -13.11
C PRO A 288 13.73 8.14 -13.98
N TRP A 289 12.49 8.20 -13.53
CA TRP A 289 11.31 7.63 -14.21
C TRP A 289 11.24 7.96 -15.72
N ALA A 290 11.53 9.20 -16.08
CA ALA A 290 11.49 9.67 -17.46
C ALA A 290 12.63 9.10 -18.32
N SER A 291 13.74 8.68 -17.72
CA SER A 291 14.96 8.31 -18.43
C SER A 291 15.03 6.83 -18.82
N SER A 292 14.23 5.96 -18.22
CA SER A 292 14.29 4.52 -18.48
C SER A 292 12.92 3.86 -18.31
N PRO A 293 12.06 3.95 -19.34
CA PRO A 293 10.73 3.34 -19.31
C PRO A 293 10.75 1.86 -18.92
N GLU A 294 11.71 1.10 -19.45
CA GLU A 294 11.85 -0.35 -19.24
C GLU A 294 12.25 -0.75 -17.80
N ASN A 295 12.72 0.20 -16.99
CA ASN A 295 13.13 -0.06 -15.60
C ASN A 295 12.26 0.71 -14.57
N ARG A 296 11.15 1.31 -15.01
CA ARG A 296 10.27 2.11 -14.14
C ARG A 296 9.70 1.29 -12.98
N LEU A 297 9.26 0.07 -13.26
CA LEU A 297 8.65 -0.84 -12.29
C LEU A 297 9.63 -1.90 -11.74
N ASP A 298 10.93 -1.80 -12.01
CA ASP A 298 11.95 -2.68 -11.42
C ASP A 298 12.23 -2.24 -9.97
N PRO A 299 11.88 -3.04 -8.95
CA PRO A 299 12.12 -2.68 -7.54
C PRO A 299 13.60 -2.49 -7.21
N SER A 300 14.51 -3.10 -7.97
CA SER A 300 15.96 -2.91 -7.81
C SER A 300 16.48 -1.58 -8.37
N ASN A 301 15.63 -0.82 -9.08
CA ASN A 301 15.87 0.56 -9.50
C ASN A 301 15.36 1.59 -8.49
N VAL A 302 14.98 1.17 -7.28
CA VAL A 302 14.33 2.05 -6.30
C VAL A 302 14.89 1.84 -4.90
N ILE A 303 15.06 2.93 -4.16
CA ILE A 303 15.55 2.94 -2.76
C ILE A 303 14.51 3.63 -1.87
N CYS A 304 14.28 3.10 -0.66
CA CYS A 304 13.40 3.74 0.32
C CYS A 304 14.15 4.86 1.06
N LEU A 305 13.80 6.10 0.82
CA LEU A 305 14.46 7.27 1.41
C LEU A 305 13.45 8.17 2.17
N SER A 306 13.95 8.97 3.10
CA SER A 306 13.18 10.08 3.68
C SER A 306 13.24 11.31 2.76
N PRO A 307 12.32 12.31 2.89
CA PRO A 307 12.15 13.38 1.90
C PRO A 307 13.42 14.19 1.62
N LEU A 308 14.19 14.53 2.65
CA LEU A 308 15.46 15.23 2.47
C LEU A 308 16.46 14.42 1.63
N TRP A 309 16.57 13.13 1.94
CA TRP A 309 17.51 12.22 1.28
C TRP A 309 17.08 11.88 -0.15
N ASP A 310 15.79 11.71 -0.38
CA ASP A 310 15.20 11.57 -1.72
C ASP A 310 15.53 12.79 -2.59
N LYS A 311 15.26 13.99 -2.07
CA LYS A 311 15.50 15.22 -2.82
C LYS A 311 16.98 15.49 -3.08
N ALA A 312 17.85 15.20 -2.10
CA ALA A 312 19.30 15.34 -2.27
C ALA A 312 19.84 14.32 -3.30
N PHE A 313 19.27 13.10 -3.35
CA PHE A 313 19.61 12.08 -4.32
C PHE A 313 19.18 12.47 -5.72
N ASP A 314 17.93 12.85 -5.91
CA ASP A 314 17.37 13.31 -7.19
C ASP A 314 18.16 14.48 -7.80
N GLN A 315 18.66 15.38 -6.95
CA GLN A 315 19.43 16.54 -7.39
C GLN A 315 20.93 16.25 -7.58
N GLY A 316 21.36 15.03 -7.31
CA GLY A 316 22.76 14.65 -7.41
C GLY A 316 23.68 15.25 -6.35
N LEU A 317 23.12 15.77 -5.25
CA LEU A 317 23.88 16.24 -4.10
C LEU A 317 24.48 15.09 -3.29
N ILE A 318 23.84 13.93 -3.35
CA ILE A 318 24.36 12.69 -2.80
C ILE A 318 24.28 11.58 -3.85
N THR A 319 25.06 10.54 -3.64
CA THR A 319 24.93 9.27 -4.34
C THR A 319 25.36 8.11 -3.45
N PHE A 320 25.07 6.89 -3.91
CA PHE A 320 25.58 5.66 -3.32
C PHE A 320 26.60 5.05 -4.28
N ASP A 321 27.76 4.67 -3.79
CA ASP A 321 28.76 4.04 -4.63
C ASP A 321 28.20 2.74 -5.25
N ALA A 322 28.52 2.52 -6.52
CA ALA A 322 27.93 1.41 -7.27
C ALA A 322 28.43 0.02 -6.83
N PHE A 323 29.60 -0.06 -6.16
CA PHE A 323 30.24 -1.32 -5.78
C PHE A 323 30.06 -1.64 -4.29
N ASP A 324 30.38 -0.68 -3.44
CA ASP A 324 30.35 -0.88 -1.99
C ASP A 324 29.14 -0.27 -1.29
N HIS A 325 28.31 0.46 -2.04
CA HIS A 325 27.09 1.12 -1.56
C HIS A 325 27.33 2.15 -0.45
N THR A 326 28.52 2.73 -0.36
CA THR A 326 28.82 3.82 0.58
C THR A 326 28.21 5.13 0.12
N ILE A 327 27.82 5.96 1.08
CA ILE A 327 27.20 7.27 0.84
C ILE A 327 28.29 8.28 0.46
N ARG A 328 28.14 8.91 -0.70
CA ARG A 328 29.02 9.96 -1.20
C ARG A 328 28.26 11.29 -1.24
N LEU A 329 28.90 12.36 -0.84
CA LEU A 329 28.39 13.73 -0.89
C LEU A 329 29.09 14.50 -1.99
N SER A 330 28.33 15.29 -2.75
CA SER A 330 28.84 16.27 -3.69
C SER A 330 29.56 17.40 -2.95
N SER A 331 30.58 18.00 -3.61
CA SER A 331 31.22 19.22 -3.11
C SER A 331 30.26 20.39 -2.97
N GLN A 332 29.19 20.45 -3.78
CA GLN A 332 28.15 21.50 -3.70
C GLN A 332 27.38 21.50 -2.36
N VAL A 333 27.33 20.39 -1.64
CA VAL A 333 26.69 20.32 -0.32
C VAL A 333 27.38 21.26 0.69
N THR A 334 28.67 21.55 0.52
CA THR A 334 29.43 22.43 1.43
C THR A 334 29.07 23.89 1.27
N GLU A 335 28.39 24.29 0.20
CA GLU A 335 27.92 25.65 -0.04
C GLU A 335 26.79 26.04 0.92
N ASP A 336 26.00 25.06 1.39
CA ASP A 336 24.98 25.24 2.43
C ASP A 336 25.44 24.54 3.72
N THR A 337 25.85 25.36 4.68
CA THR A 337 26.38 24.87 5.97
C THR A 337 25.34 24.01 6.74
N HIS A 338 24.07 24.38 6.69
CA HIS A 338 23.01 23.64 7.39
C HIS A 338 22.75 22.29 6.71
N LEU A 339 22.65 22.27 5.39
CA LEU A 339 22.51 21.03 4.64
C LEU A 339 23.72 20.11 4.86
N TYR A 340 24.93 20.68 4.86
CA TYR A 340 26.13 19.90 5.14
C TYR A 340 26.12 19.27 6.53
N GLN A 341 25.68 20.00 7.57
CA GLN A 341 25.57 19.46 8.93
C GLN A 341 24.60 18.28 9.02
N GLU A 342 23.50 18.29 8.25
CA GLU A 342 22.53 17.20 8.20
C GLU A 342 23.04 15.97 7.46
N LEU A 343 23.81 16.15 6.39
CA LEU A 343 24.25 15.04 5.52
C LEU A 343 25.62 14.46 5.90
N ALA A 344 26.55 15.29 6.40
CA ALA A 344 27.93 14.91 6.67
C ALA A 344 28.10 13.73 7.65
N PRO A 345 27.26 13.56 8.69
CA PRO A 345 27.35 12.41 9.60
C PRO A 345 27.17 11.05 8.92
N PHE A 346 26.64 11.03 7.72
CA PHE A 346 26.35 9.82 6.95
C PHE A 346 27.37 9.53 5.84
N LYS A 347 28.25 10.48 5.52
CA LYS A 347 29.30 10.31 4.51
C LYS A 347 30.15 9.07 4.81
N GLY A 348 30.31 8.20 3.82
CA GLY A 348 31.09 6.96 3.92
C GLY A 348 30.37 5.82 4.68
N LYS A 349 29.19 6.05 5.24
CA LYS A 349 28.39 4.96 5.81
C LYS A 349 27.77 4.09 4.72
N LEU A 350 27.55 2.83 5.03
CA LEU A 350 26.88 1.90 4.12
C LEU A 350 25.39 2.18 4.04
N LEU A 351 24.86 2.14 2.83
CA LEU A 351 23.42 2.11 2.57
C LEU A 351 22.83 0.83 3.17
N ARG A 352 21.76 0.95 3.95
CA ARG A 352 20.99 -0.21 4.44
C ARG A 352 20.45 -0.98 3.24
N GLN A 353 20.67 -2.29 3.24
CA GLN A 353 20.19 -3.14 2.17
C GLN A 353 18.75 -3.62 2.42
N PRO A 354 17.92 -3.72 1.38
CA PRO A 354 16.60 -4.33 1.48
C PRO A 354 16.70 -5.84 1.66
N THR A 355 15.61 -6.46 2.10
CA THR A 355 15.52 -7.93 2.23
C THR A 355 15.49 -8.64 0.88
N LYS A 356 14.95 -7.98 -0.14
CA LYS A 356 14.88 -8.44 -1.55
C LYS A 356 15.19 -7.26 -2.47
N ASP A 357 15.42 -7.57 -3.74
CA ASP A 357 15.53 -6.57 -4.81
C ASP A 357 16.56 -5.49 -4.51
N LYS A 358 17.79 -5.90 -4.15
CA LYS A 358 18.88 -4.98 -3.87
C LYS A 358 19.15 -4.06 -5.06
N PRO A 359 19.53 -2.78 -4.82
CA PRO A 359 19.94 -1.87 -5.87
C PRO A 359 20.97 -2.50 -6.80
N LYS A 360 20.68 -2.55 -8.10
CA LYS A 360 21.63 -3.12 -9.08
C LYS A 360 22.79 -2.17 -9.33
N THR A 361 24.01 -2.72 -9.36
CA THR A 361 25.24 -1.98 -9.67
C THR A 361 25.09 -1.12 -10.93
N LYS A 362 24.47 -1.62 -11.99
CA LYS A 362 24.26 -0.88 -13.24
C LYS A 362 23.44 0.40 -13.04
N PHE A 363 22.44 0.40 -12.15
CA PHE A 363 21.59 1.56 -11.87
C PHE A 363 22.35 2.60 -11.03
N LEU A 364 23.03 2.17 -9.98
CA LEU A 364 23.88 3.07 -9.19
C LEU A 364 25.01 3.66 -10.02
N ALA A 365 25.63 2.86 -10.90
CA ALA A 365 26.67 3.36 -11.82
C ALA A 365 26.11 4.42 -12.78
N TYR A 366 24.86 4.27 -13.25
CA TYR A 366 24.19 5.30 -14.04
C TYR A 366 24.05 6.60 -13.25
N HIS A 367 23.53 6.52 -12.01
CA HIS A 367 23.37 7.68 -11.14
C HIS A 367 24.71 8.36 -10.84
N ASN A 368 25.74 7.57 -10.54
CA ASN A 368 27.09 8.08 -10.27
C ASN A 368 27.68 8.89 -11.45
N ARG A 369 27.34 8.50 -12.70
CA ARG A 369 27.91 9.15 -13.89
C ARG A 369 27.08 10.31 -14.43
N ASN A 370 25.73 10.19 -14.34
CA ASN A 370 24.83 11.07 -15.10
C ASN A 370 24.08 12.07 -14.22
N ILE A 371 23.99 11.81 -12.92
CA ILE A 371 23.18 12.63 -11.99
C ILE A 371 24.05 13.23 -10.89
N PHE A 372 24.93 12.45 -10.30
CA PHE A 372 25.77 12.91 -9.20
C PHE A 372 26.73 14.04 -9.62
N LYS A 373 26.73 15.10 -8.82
CA LYS A 373 27.55 16.32 -9.00
C LYS A 373 28.80 16.25 -8.13
N GLY A 374 29.57 15.20 -8.36
CA GLY A 374 30.76 14.90 -7.58
C GLY A 374 31.99 15.74 -7.92
#